data_24300a3ad836144019c02d3b7607e907
#
_entry.id   24300a3ad836144019c02d3b7607e907
#
_cell.length_a   1.000
_cell.length_b   1.000
_cell.length_c   1.000
_cell.angle_alpha   90.00
_cell.angle_beta   90.00
_cell.angle_gamma   90.00
#
_symmetry.space_group_name_H-M   'P 1'
#
loop_
_entity.id
_entity.type
_entity.pdbx_description
1 polymer ?
#
loop_
_entity_poly.entity_id
_entity_poly.type
_entity_poly.pdbx_seq_one_letter_code
_entity_poly.pdbx_strand_id
1 'polypeptide(L)'
;MFHNIKLKNGETAYVKIYNYIKEVIENGMLPHGSKLPSTREMTSMINVSRNTIIKVYELLEDNGLVYTEKGKGTFVSKVNINKNSDWNID
;
A
#
# COMPACT_ATOMS: atom_id res chain seq x y z
N MET A 1 -6.94 -7.02 8.96
CA MET A 1 -5.73 -6.21 8.77
C MET A 1 -6.05 -4.75 8.47
N PHE A 2 -6.80 -4.47 7.42
CA PHE A 2 -7.04 -3.08 7.04
C PHE A 2 -8.16 -2.43 7.83
N HIS A 3 -8.91 -3.19 8.61
CA HIS A 3 -10.06 -2.67 9.35
C HIS A 3 -9.66 -1.86 10.57
N ASN A 4 -8.40 -1.95 10.97
CA ASN A 4 -7.96 -1.33 12.21
C ASN A 4 -7.26 0.00 12.03
N ILE A 5 -7.29 0.54 10.83
CA ILE A 5 -6.66 1.82 10.56
C ILE A 5 -7.51 2.94 11.18
N LYS A 6 -6.89 3.73 12.03
CA LYS A 6 -7.55 4.86 12.65
C LYS A 6 -6.84 6.14 12.25
N LEU A 7 -7.63 7.15 11.95
CA LEU A 7 -7.08 8.42 11.51
C LEU A 7 -7.02 9.38 12.71
N LYS A 8 -5.91 10.10 12.78
CA LYS A 8 -5.73 11.08 13.82
C LYS A 8 -6.13 12.45 13.29
N ASN A 9 -6.49 13.32 14.21
CA ASN A 9 -6.79 14.70 13.84
C ASN A 9 -5.57 15.33 13.20
N GLY A 10 -5.79 16.02 12.09
CA GLY A 10 -4.72 16.74 11.41
C GLY A 10 -3.89 15.87 10.48
N GLU A 11 -4.18 14.60 10.45
CA GLU A 11 -3.47 13.67 9.57
C GLU A 11 -4.30 13.44 8.31
N THR A 12 -3.68 13.51 7.14
CA THR A 12 -4.42 13.20 5.92
C THR A 12 -4.65 11.71 5.83
N ALA A 13 -5.84 11.35 5.38
CA ALA A 13 -6.22 9.95 5.31
C ALA A 13 -5.26 9.15 4.43
N TYR A 14 -4.89 9.69 3.28
CA TYR A 14 -4.08 8.92 2.35
C TYR A 14 -2.67 8.66 2.89
N VAL A 15 -2.11 9.61 3.64
CA VAL A 15 -0.79 9.42 4.23
C VAL A 15 -0.82 8.31 5.27
N LYS A 16 -1.84 8.33 6.10
CA LYS A 16 -1.99 7.30 7.12
C LYS A 16 -2.14 5.92 6.50
N ILE A 17 -2.99 5.80 5.50
CA ILE A 17 -3.24 4.52 4.85
C ILE A 17 -2.01 4.06 4.10
N TYR A 18 -1.35 4.97 3.39
CA TYR A 18 -0.14 4.65 2.67
C TYR A 18 0.92 4.08 3.61
N ASN A 19 1.17 4.77 4.73
CA ASN A 19 2.18 4.33 5.67
C ASN A 19 1.86 2.97 6.26
N TYR A 20 0.59 2.72 6.54
CA TYR A 20 0.18 1.43 7.08
C TYR A 20 0.45 0.29 6.09
N ILE A 21 0.03 0.49 4.83
CA ILE A 21 0.22 -0.55 3.82
C ILE A 21 1.70 -0.76 3.55
N LYS A 22 2.46 0.34 3.47
CA LYS A 22 3.90 0.24 3.28
C LYS A 22 4.52 -0.60 4.38
N GLU A 23 4.11 -0.37 5.62
CA GLU A 23 4.66 -1.09 6.75
C GLU A 23 4.35 -2.58 6.67
N VAL A 24 3.11 -2.95 6.35
CA VAL A 24 2.77 -4.38 6.29
C VAL A 24 3.45 -5.07 5.12
N ILE A 25 3.76 -4.34 4.06
CA ILE A 25 4.54 -4.91 2.97
C ILE A 25 5.99 -5.12 3.40
N GLU A 26 6.57 -4.11 4.03
CA GLU A 26 7.99 -4.15 4.38
C GLU A 26 8.28 -5.16 5.47
N ASN A 27 7.34 -5.38 6.37
CA ASN A 27 7.59 -6.36 7.45
C ASN A 27 7.16 -7.78 7.07
N GLY A 28 6.71 -7.98 5.84
CA GLY A 28 6.43 -9.31 5.35
C GLY A 28 5.03 -9.84 5.62
N MET A 29 4.18 -9.05 6.24
CA MET A 29 2.80 -9.48 6.48
C MET A 29 2.03 -9.61 5.17
N LEU A 30 2.42 -8.83 4.16
CA LEU A 30 1.93 -8.99 2.81
C LEU A 30 3.12 -9.37 1.93
N PRO A 31 3.35 -10.64 1.71
CA PRO A 31 4.52 -11.05 0.91
C PRO A 31 4.39 -10.63 -0.54
N HIS A 32 5.52 -10.57 -1.23
CA HIS A 32 5.47 -10.19 -2.63
C HIS A 32 4.61 -11.17 -3.41
N GLY A 33 3.94 -10.64 -4.41
CA GLY A 33 3.01 -11.45 -5.19
C GLY A 33 1.60 -11.49 -4.62
N SER A 34 1.43 -11.01 -3.38
CA SER A 34 0.10 -10.96 -2.78
C SER A 34 -0.76 -9.95 -3.51
N LYS A 35 -2.03 -10.27 -3.68
CA LYS A 35 -2.96 -9.37 -4.32
C LYS A 35 -3.58 -8.46 -3.27
N LEU A 36 -3.57 -7.16 -3.53
CA LEU A 36 -4.25 -6.20 -2.66
C LEU A 36 -5.73 -6.17 -3.01
N PRO A 37 -6.58 -5.77 -2.05
CA PRO A 37 -7.98 -5.54 -2.37
C PRO A 37 -8.09 -4.51 -3.49
N SER A 38 -9.14 -4.60 -4.29
CA SER A 38 -9.39 -3.58 -5.30
C SER A 38 -9.65 -2.24 -4.60
N THR A 39 -9.57 -1.15 -5.37
CA THR A 39 -9.86 0.17 -4.78
C THR A 39 -11.27 0.19 -4.21
N ARG A 40 -12.22 -0.45 -4.87
CA ARG A 40 -13.59 -0.51 -4.37
C ARG A 40 -13.65 -1.27 -3.05
N GLU A 41 -12.98 -2.43 -2.99
CA GLU A 41 -12.99 -3.23 -1.77
C GLU A 41 -12.32 -2.49 -0.62
N MET A 42 -11.19 -1.87 -0.90
CA MET A 42 -10.46 -1.13 0.13
C MET A 42 -11.29 0.04 0.65
N THR A 43 -12.00 0.71 -0.24
CA THR A 43 -12.86 1.82 0.14
C THR A 43 -13.93 1.35 1.13
N SER A 44 -14.53 0.19 0.86
CA SER A 44 -15.53 -0.37 1.76
C SER A 44 -14.92 -0.75 3.11
N MET A 45 -13.71 -1.29 3.09
CA MET A 45 -13.09 -1.78 4.31
C MET A 45 -12.64 -0.66 5.23
N ILE A 46 -12.16 0.43 4.66
CA ILE A 46 -11.56 1.51 5.46
C ILE A 46 -12.52 2.67 5.66
N ASN A 47 -13.53 2.78 4.82
CA ASN A 47 -14.54 3.83 4.93
C ASN A 47 -13.95 5.22 4.67
N VAL A 48 -13.23 5.34 3.58
CA VAL A 48 -12.76 6.63 3.09
C VAL A 48 -13.17 6.75 1.63
N SER A 49 -12.96 7.92 1.04
CA SER A 49 -13.38 8.12 -0.33
C SER A 49 -12.55 7.24 -1.26
N ARG A 50 -13.15 6.90 -2.39
CA ARG A 50 -12.46 6.11 -3.40
C ARG A 50 -11.24 6.84 -3.93
N ASN A 51 -11.36 8.17 -4.10
CA ASN A 51 -10.24 8.96 -4.59
C ASN A 51 -9.03 8.87 -3.65
N THR A 52 -9.30 8.82 -2.35
CA THR A 52 -8.22 8.67 -1.37
C THR A 52 -7.49 7.35 -1.59
N ILE A 53 -8.24 6.28 -1.80
CA ILE A 53 -7.62 4.96 -2.01
C ILE A 53 -6.86 4.93 -3.33
N ILE A 54 -7.41 5.52 -4.37
CA ILE A 54 -6.72 5.58 -5.65
C ILE A 54 -5.39 6.28 -5.49
N LYS A 55 -5.37 7.39 -4.75
CA LYS A 55 -4.13 8.12 -4.53
C LYS A 55 -3.12 7.29 -3.74
N VAL A 56 -3.59 6.53 -2.75
CA VAL A 56 -2.71 5.66 -1.98
C VAL A 56 -2.08 4.62 -2.90
N TYR A 57 -2.88 3.99 -3.75
CA TYR A 57 -2.35 2.95 -4.63
C TYR A 57 -1.37 3.53 -5.63
N GLU A 58 -1.63 4.73 -6.12
CA GLU A 58 -0.70 5.39 -7.02
C GLU A 58 0.64 5.66 -6.34
N LEU A 59 0.61 6.10 -5.08
CA LEU A 59 1.84 6.34 -4.33
C LEU A 59 2.61 5.05 -4.09
N LEU A 60 1.89 3.98 -3.77
CA LEU A 60 2.54 2.68 -3.56
C LEU A 60 3.22 2.22 -4.84
N GLU A 61 2.55 2.42 -5.97
CA GLU A 61 3.12 2.02 -7.26
C GLU A 61 4.31 2.90 -7.62
N ASP A 62 4.19 4.20 -7.40
CA ASP A 62 5.28 5.14 -7.68
C ASP A 62 6.54 4.81 -6.90
N ASN A 63 6.37 4.26 -5.70
CA ASN A 63 7.49 3.91 -4.85
C ASN A 63 7.92 2.46 -5.00
N GLY A 64 7.36 1.76 -5.97
CA GLY A 64 7.79 0.41 -6.28
C GLY A 64 7.32 -0.65 -5.30
N LEU A 65 6.34 -0.32 -4.45
CA LEU A 65 5.86 -1.27 -3.46
C LEU A 65 4.81 -2.21 -4.03
N VAL A 66 4.09 -1.77 -5.05
CA VAL A 66 3.09 -2.59 -5.70
C VAL A 66 3.17 -2.38 -7.20
N TYR A 67 2.56 -3.28 -7.95
CA TYR A 67 2.42 -3.14 -9.39
C TYR A 67 1.02 -3.54 -9.78
N THR A 68 0.54 -2.97 -10.88
CA THR A 68 -0.81 -3.22 -11.36
C THR A 68 -0.73 -4.04 -12.64
N GLU A 69 -1.52 -5.11 -12.70
CA GLU A 69 -1.69 -5.88 -13.93
C GLU A 69 -3.10 -5.65 -14.43
N LYS A 70 -3.18 -5.10 -15.62
CA LYS A 70 -4.46 -4.73 -16.18
C LYS A 70 -5.38 -5.94 -16.24
N GLY A 71 -6.60 -5.78 -15.73
CA GLY A 71 -7.57 -6.85 -15.72
C GLY A 71 -7.38 -7.89 -14.63
N LYS A 72 -6.30 -7.81 -13.88
CA LYS A 72 -6.02 -8.79 -12.82
C LYS A 72 -5.98 -8.18 -11.44
N GLY A 73 -5.48 -6.95 -11.31
CA GLY A 73 -5.46 -6.28 -10.02
C GLY A 73 -4.11 -5.70 -9.68
N THR A 74 -3.97 -5.35 -8.42
CA THR A 74 -2.75 -4.75 -7.89
C THR A 74 -2.09 -5.75 -6.94
N PHE A 75 -0.79 -5.91 -7.11
CA PHE A 75 -0.04 -6.94 -6.39
C PHE A 75 1.16 -6.34 -5.71
N VAL A 76 1.58 -6.96 -4.62
CA VAL A 76 2.78 -6.54 -3.90
C VAL A 76 4.00 -6.86 -4.76
N SER A 77 4.85 -5.86 -4.98
CA SER A 77 6.05 -6.04 -5.76
C SER A 77 7.05 -6.93 -5.05
N LYS A 78 7.98 -7.45 -5.80
CA LYS A 78 9.10 -8.17 -5.23
C LYS A 78 10.08 -7.15 -4.72
N VAL A 79 9.93 -6.86 -3.50
CA VAL A 79 10.72 -5.80 -2.93
C VAL A 79 12.09 -6.27 -2.63
N ASN A 80 12.78 -5.57 -2.80
CA ASN A 80 13.94 -5.74 -2.30
C ASN A 80 14.32 -4.93 -1.30
N ILE A 81 14.33 -5.15 -0.64
CA ILE A 81 14.48 -4.42 0.48
C ILE A 81 15.82 -3.90 0.76
N ASN A 82 15.60 -4.45 0.37
CA ASN A 82 16.48 -4.12 0.49
C ASN A 82 17.07 -3.34 0.36
N LYS A 83 17.13 -3.30 0.36
CA LYS A 83 17.46 -2.60 0.20
C LYS A 83 17.87 -1.94 0.51
N ASN A 84 18.10 -2.34 0.68
CA ASN A 84 18.46 -1.64 0.91
C ASN A 84 19.06 -1.22 1.15
N SER A 85 19.33 -1.72 1.23
CA SER A 85 19.81 -1.29 1.31
C SER A 85 20.53 -0.91 1.07
N ASP A 86 20.67 -1.40 0.84
CA ASP A 86 21.27 -1.02 0.45
C ASP A 86 21.75 -0.36 -0.10
N TRP A 87 21.51 -0.27 -0.25
CA TRP A 87 21.79 0.36 -0.93
C TRP A 87 22.42 1.10 -0.69
N ASN A 88 22.59 0.74 -0.29
CA ASN A 88 23.01 1.41 -0.09
C ASN A 88 23.69 1.79 0.05
N ILE A 89 23.90 1.30 0.10
CA ILE A 89 24.43 1.57 0.09
C ILE A 89 24.91 1.92 -0.13
N ASP A 90 25.10 1.77 -0.11
CA ASP A 90 25.32 2.10 -0.53
C ASP A 90 25.52 2.25 -0.71
#